data_a58586d9e0987d216df21f54110d0891
#
_entry.id   a58586d9e0987d216df21f54110d0891
#
_cell.length_a   1.000
_cell.length_b   1.000
_cell.length_c   1.000
_cell.angle_alpha   90.00
_cell.angle_beta   90.00
_cell.angle_gamma   90.00
#
_symmetry.space_group_name_H-M   'P 1'
#
loop_
_entity.id
_entity.type
_entity.pdbx_description
1 polymer ?
#
loop_
_entity_poly.entity_id
_entity_poly.type
_entity_poly.pdbx_seq_one_letter_code
_entity_poly.pdbx_strand_id
1 'polypeptide(L)'
;MTTSSVATLGHSSELDGSRLSPHFTLGELCKTSAKTPDGNIPSHVHIENLKRLCGWLEVLRKRYNERYVMNRRDPSATLGMTKGVLSSRAKSRDLSRAALGRDDKEEPIVINSGYRSPAVNKAVGGVATSNHLTGCAADIRVTGMEQLIRYAAILLDYADETGEEFDELLLEKNRSGAFWLHFAVKPKGNRHKVLFISV
;
A
#
# COMPACT_ATOMS: atom_id res chain seq x y z
N MET A 1 -26.88 24.84 -29.98
CA MET A 1 -27.23 23.96 -28.84
C MET A 1 -26.53 22.64 -29.05
N THR A 2 -25.35 22.48 -28.52
CA THR A 2 -24.57 21.24 -28.60
C THR A 2 -24.66 20.56 -27.25
N THR A 3 -25.46 19.48 -27.20
CA THR A 3 -25.57 18.61 -26.03
C THR A 3 -24.31 17.79 -25.88
N SER A 4 -23.49 18.14 -24.89
CA SER A 4 -22.34 17.35 -24.48
C SER A 4 -22.85 16.06 -23.82
N SER A 5 -22.67 14.94 -24.50
CA SER A 5 -23.01 13.61 -23.99
C SER A 5 -22.01 13.25 -22.87
N VAL A 6 -22.46 13.31 -21.63
CA VAL A 6 -21.71 12.76 -20.49
C VAL A 6 -21.81 11.23 -20.63
N ALA A 7 -20.71 10.60 -21.03
CA ALA A 7 -20.62 9.14 -21.03
C ALA A 7 -20.69 8.66 -19.58
N THR A 8 -21.82 8.11 -19.21
CA THR A 8 -22.03 7.38 -17.96
C THR A 8 -21.22 6.09 -18.06
N LEU A 9 -20.10 6.01 -17.33
CA LEU A 9 -19.36 4.76 -17.16
C LEU A 9 -20.27 3.76 -16.45
N GLY A 10 -20.67 2.74 -17.19
CA GLY A 10 -21.58 1.72 -16.73
C GLY A 10 -20.88 0.71 -15.83
N HIS A 11 -21.62 0.26 -14.84
CA HIS A 11 -21.49 -0.96 -14.03
C HIS A 11 -20.17 -1.23 -13.29
N SER A 12 -20.34 -1.56 -12.03
CA SER A 12 -19.34 -2.03 -11.04
C SER A 12 -18.35 -3.10 -11.55
N SER A 13 -18.72 -3.90 -12.53
CA SER A 13 -17.87 -4.95 -13.12
C SER A 13 -16.76 -4.43 -14.05
N GLU A 14 -16.93 -3.27 -14.68
CA GLU A 14 -15.89 -2.67 -15.54
C GLU A 14 -14.78 -2.02 -14.72
N LEU A 15 -15.07 -1.57 -13.49
CA LEU A 15 -14.08 -1.01 -12.57
C LEU A 15 -13.14 -2.07 -12.00
N ASP A 16 -13.65 -3.29 -11.79
CA ASP A 16 -12.92 -4.37 -11.12
C ASP A 16 -11.67 -4.84 -11.89
N GLY A 17 -11.70 -4.80 -13.23
CA GLY A 17 -10.60 -5.23 -14.11
C GLY A 17 -9.66 -4.12 -14.56
N SER A 18 -10.00 -2.85 -14.34
CA SER A 18 -9.21 -1.72 -14.83
C SER A 18 -7.94 -1.54 -13.99
N ARG A 19 -6.76 -1.74 -14.61
CA ARG A 19 -5.47 -1.59 -13.94
C ARG A 19 -5.04 -0.14 -13.82
N LEU A 20 -4.64 0.24 -12.62
CA LEU A 20 -4.00 1.54 -12.34
C LEU A 20 -2.47 1.42 -12.43
N SER A 21 -1.93 0.25 -12.10
CA SER A 21 -0.52 -0.12 -12.18
C SER A 21 -0.36 -1.64 -12.31
N PRO A 22 0.85 -2.20 -12.44
CA PRO A 22 1.06 -3.64 -12.59
C PRO A 22 0.37 -4.52 -11.53
N HIS A 23 0.27 -4.05 -10.28
CA HIS A 23 -0.25 -4.87 -9.17
C HIS A 23 -1.50 -4.29 -8.51
N PHE A 24 -1.99 -3.11 -8.92
CA PHE A 24 -3.16 -2.46 -8.33
C PHE A 24 -4.24 -2.18 -9.35
N THR A 25 -5.50 -2.50 -8.99
CA THR A 25 -6.68 -2.27 -9.82
C THR A 25 -7.54 -1.13 -9.30
N LEU A 26 -8.34 -0.54 -10.17
CA LEU A 26 -9.31 0.50 -9.79
C LEU A 26 -10.35 -0.04 -8.81
N GLY A 27 -10.83 -1.27 -9.04
CA GLY A 27 -11.79 -1.91 -8.14
C GLY A 27 -11.24 -2.07 -6.72
N GLU A 28 -9.97 -2.46 -6.57
CA GLU A 28 -9.32 -2.57 -5.27
C GLU A 28 -9.23 -1.21 -4.56
N LEU A 29 -8.82 -0.14 -5.27
CA LEU A 29 -8.69 1.20 -4.72
C LEU A 29 -10.03 1.92 -4.48
N CYS A 30 -11.12 1.42 -5.03
CA CYS A 30 -12.49 1.95 -4.82
C CYS A 30 -13.36 1.02 -3.97
N LYS A 31 -12.79 -0.08 -3.46
CA LYS A 31 -13.54 -1.04 -2.65
C LYS A 31 -14.03 -0.41 -1.35
N THR A 32 -15.32 -0.62 -1.04
CA THR A 32 -15.94 -0.19 0.20
C THR A 32 -17.02 -1.17 0.65
N SER A 33 -17.21 -1.32 1.96
CA SER A 33 -18.36 -2.03 2.52
C SER A 33 -19.59 -1.14 2.68
N ALA A 34 -19.42 0.18 2.62
CA ALA A 34 -20.52 1.13 2.70
C ALA A 34 -21.36 1.09 1.40
N LYS A 35 -22.64 0.81 1.55
CA LYS A 35 -23.58 0.85 0.42
C LYS A 35 -24.10 2.27 0.26
N THR A 36 -23.68 2.95 -0.80
CA THR A 36 -24.08 4.32 -1.09
C THR A 36 -24.71 4.41 -2.49
N PRO A 37 -25.68 5.32 -2.71
CA PRO A 37 -26.37 5.45 -4.00
C PRO A 37 -25.44 5.80 -5.17
N ASP A 38 -24.32 6.47 -4.91
CA ASP A 38 -23.33 6.90 -5.90
C ASP A 38 -22.35 5.79 -6.34
N GLY A 39 -22.44 4.59 -5.73
CA GLY A 39 -21.64 3.43 -6.09
C GLY A 39 -20.13 3.61 -5.90
N ASN A 40 -19.69 4.66 -5.20
CA ASN A 40 -18.27 5.00 -4.98
C ASN A 40 -17.46 5.12 -6.29
N ILE A 41 -18.04 5.72 -7.32
CA ILE A 41 -17.44 5.82 -8.66
C ILE A 41 -16.51 7.04 -8.72
N PRO A 42 -15.19 6.88 -8.99
CA PRO A 42 -14.26 7.98 -9.09
C PRO A 42 -14.37 8.72 -10.43
N SER A 43 -14.12 10.02 -10.43
CA SER A 43 -13.97 10.80 -11.66
C SER A 43 -12.61 10.55 -12.30
N HIS A 44 -12.41 11.00 -13.55
CA HIS A 44 -11.12 10.90 -14.25
C HIS A 44 -9.96 11.53 -13.43
N VAL A 45 -10.20 12.68 -12.79
CA VAL A 45 -9.18 13.35 -11.95
C VAL A 45 -8.81 12.49 -10.74
N HIS A 46 -9.79 11.82 -10.12
CA HIS A 46 -9.53 10.90 -9.02
C HIS A 46 -8.72 9.68 -9.49
N ILE A 47 -8.99 9.17 -10.68
CA ILE A 47 -8.23 8.05 -11.27
C ILE A 47 -6.76 8.44 -11.51
N GLU A 48 -6.50 9.65 -12.02
CA GLU A 48 -5.11 10.12 -12.20
C GLU A 48 -4.37 10.29 -10.85
N ASN A 49 -5.06 10.73 -9.81
CA ASN A 49 -4.49 10.78 -8.47
C ASN A 49 -4.22 9.37 -7.92
N LEU A 50 -5.13 8.43 -8.12
CA LEU A 50 -4.93 7.03 -7.74
C LEU A 50 -3.74 6.40 -8.48
N LYS A 51 -3.53 6.68 -9.75
CA LYS A 51 -2.36 6.21 -10.50
C LYS A 51 -1.04 6.73 -9.89
N ARG A 52 -1.00 8.02 -9.50
CA ARG A 52 0.17 8.60 -8.81
C ARG A 52 0.42 7.88 -7.49
N LEU A 53 -0.62 7.66 -6.69
CA LEU A 53 -0.54 6.91 -5.43
C LEU A 53 -0.04 5.48 -5.67
N CYS A 54 -0.56 4.78 -6.69
CA CYS A 54 -0.12 3.44 -7.06
C CYS A 54 1.38 3.38 -7.39
N GLY A 55 1.97 4.43 -7.97
CA GLY A 55 3.41 4.49 -8.19
C GLY A 55 4.21 4.30 -6.89
N TRP A 56 3.82 4.95 -5.82
CA TRP A 56 4.41 4.79 -4.49
C TRP A 56 4.14 3.40 -3.88
N LEU A 57 2.94 2.88 -4.07
CA LEU A 57 2.57 1.55 -3.59
C LEU A 57 3.37 0.43 -4.30
N GLU A 58 3.69 0.60 -5.58
CA GLU A 58 4.56 -0.32 -6.33
C GLU A 58 5.99 -0.30 -5.77
N VAL A 59 6.52 0.88 -5.45
CA VAL A 59 7.83 1.01 -4.79
C VAL A 59 7.83 0.32 -3.43
N LEU A 60 6.79 0.58 -2.62
CA LEU A 60 6.61 -0.07 -1.32
C LEU A 60 6.62 -1.59 -1.47
N ARG A 61 5.79 -2.13 -2.38
CA ARG A 61 5.67 -3.55 -2.65
C ARG A 61 7.02 -4.17 -3.04
N LYS A 62 7.69 -3.58 -4.02
CA LYS A 62 8.98 -4.05 -4.52
C LYS A 62 10.03 -4.08 -3.41
N ARG A 63 10.27 -2.92 -2.74
CA ARG A 63 11.31 -2.79 -1.71
C ARG A 63 11.04 -3.65 -0.49
N TYR A 64 9.76 -3.80 -0.09
CA TYR A 64 9.40 -4.66 1.04
C TYR A 64 9.72 -6.12 0.73
N ASN A 65 9.34 -6.61 -0.43
CA ASN A 65 9.62 -7.98 -0.85
C ASN A 65 11.14 -8.23 -0.96
N GLU A 66 11.89 -7.34 -1.59
CA GLU A 66 13.34 -7.45 -1.70
C GLU A 66 14.03 -7.46 -0.33
N ARG A 67 13.67 -6.52 0.56
CA ARG A 67 14.36 -6.34 1.85
C ARG A 67 13.95 -7.38 2.90
N TYR A 68 12.69 -7.79 2.95
CA TYR A 68 12.13 -8.51 4.09
C TYR A 68 11.50 -9.86 3.77
N VAL A 69 11.11 -10.12 2.55
CA VAL A 69 10.53 -11.41 2.15
C VAL A 69 11.60 -12.31 1.55
N MET A 70 12.32 -11.83 0.52
CA MET A 70 13.36 -12.61 -0.16
C MET A 70 14.60 -12.82 0.71
N ASN A 71 15.03 -11.81 1.48
CA ASN A 71 16.23 -11.90 2.32
C ASN A 71 16.05 -12.75 3.59
N ARG A 72 14.81 -13.06 4.02
CA ARG A 72 14.60 -14.04 5.11
C ARG A 72 15.09 -15.44 4.77
N ARG A 73 15.44 -15.71 3.51
CA ARG A 73 15.85 -17.02 2.99
C ARG A 73 17.32 -17.31 3.14
N ASP A 74 18.16 -16.30 3.38
CA ASP A 74 19.59 -16.46 3.62
C ASP A 74 20.03 -15.77 4.91
N PRO A 75 19.99 -16.50 6.06
CA PRO A 75 20.48 -15.97 7.33
C PRO A 75 21.98 -15.61 7.29
N SER A 76 22.74 -16.13 6.31
CA SER A 76 24.16 -15.87 6.18
C SER A 76 24.50 -14.53 5.51
N ALA A 77 23.55 -13.97 4.74
CA ALA A 77 23.72 -12.69 4.06
C ALA A 77 23.63 -11.48 4.98
N THR A 78 23.05 -11.64 6.19
CA THR A 78 22.81 -10.53 7.14
C THR A 78 23.94 -10.29 8.11
N LEU A 79 24.89 -11.21 8.24
CA LEU A 79 26.10 -11.06 9.05
C LEU A 79 27.31 -11.04 8.13
N GLY A 80 27.83 -9.86 7.86
CA GLY A 80 29.14 -9.66 7.24
C GLY A 80 30.25 -10.26 8.12
N MET A 81 30.25 -11.60 8.27
CA MET A 81 31.30 -12.32 8.99
C MET A 81 32.33 -12.79 8.00
N THR A 82 33.50 -12.19 8.12
CA THR A 82 34.80 -12.64 7.62
C THR A 82 34.89 -14.16 7.51
N LYS A 83 35.31 -14.62 6.32
CA LYS A 83 35.74 -16.01 6.08
C LYS A 83 36.83 -16.39 7.06
N GLY A 84 36.49 -17.15 8.08
CA GLY A 84 37.43 -17.71 9.05
C GLY A 84 36.88 -19.02 9.61
N VAL A 85 37.46 -20.10 9.09
CA VAL A 85 37.55 -21.44 9.72
C VAL A 85 36.31 -21.97 10.43
N LEU A 86 35.52 -22.81 9.77
CA LEU A 86 34.61 -23.74 10.44
C LEU A 86 34.95 -25.18 10.15
N SER A 87 35.24 -25.83 11.25
CA SER A 87 35.53 -27.23 11.45
C SER A 87 34.51 -28.18 10.82
N SER A 88 35.00 -29.26 10.28
CA SER A 88 34.38 -30.31 9.48
C SER A 88 33.40 -31.24 10.18
N ARG A 89 32.51 -30.76 11.04
CA ARG A 89 31.59 -31.65 11.82
C ARG A 89 30.08 -31.36 11.74
N ALA A 90 29.63 -30.58 10.77
CA ALA A 90 28.21 -30.24 10.58
C ALA A 90 27.60 -30.73 9.27
N LYS A 91 28.02 -31.88 8.75
CA LYS A 91 27.68 -32.35 7.38
C LYS A 91 26.65 -33.47 7.32
N SER A 92 25.69 -33.57 8.26
CA SER A 92 24.73 -34.69 8.18
C SER A 92 23.27 -34.42 8.60
N ARG A 93 22.89 -33.20 8.96
CA ARG A 93 21.50 -32.92 9.37
C ARG A 93 20.73 -31.88 8.55
N ASP A 94 21.29 -31.31 7.51
CA ASP A 94 20.72 -30.15 6.83
C ASP A 94 20.10 -30.41 5.43
N LEU A 95 20.18 -31.66 4.94
CA LEU A 95 19.65 -32.00 3.61
C LEU A 95 18.16 -32.37 3.60
N SER A 96 17.56 -32.66 4.74
CA SER A 96 16.13 -33.02 4.82
C SER A 96 15.17 -31.83 4.99
N ARG A 97 15.71 -30.63 5.28
CA ARG A 97 14.89 -29.40 5.44
C ARG A 97 14.76 -28.57 4.17
N ALA A 98 15.56 -28.87 3.15
CA ALA A 98 15.56 -28.19 1.87
C ALA A 98 14.45 -28.64 0.88
N ALA A 99 13.67 -29.68 1.24
CA ALA A 99 12.64 -30.27 0.38
C ALA A 99 11.20 -29.85 0.75
N LEU A 100 11.01 -28.99 1.75
CA LEU A 100 9.69 -28.37 1.98
C LEU A 100 9.57 -27.19 1.03
N GLY A 101 8.71 -27.34 0.00
CA GLY A 101 8.43 -26.34 -1.02
C GLY A 101 8.24 -24.94 -0.41
N ARG A 102 9.24 -24.11 -0.60
CA ARG A 102 9.18 -22.70 -0.21
C ARG A 102 8.27 -22.01 -1.20
N ASP A 103 7.14 -21.51 -0.72
CA ASP A 103 6.25 -20.68 -1.49
C ASP A 103 7.02 -19.40 -1.87
N ASP A 104 7.47 -19.34 -3.13
CA ASP A 104 8.27 -18.23 -3.66
C ASP A 104 7.43 -16.98 -3.97
N LYS A 105 6.23 -16.91 -3.39
CA LYS A 105 5.31 -15.81 -3.60
C LYS A 105 5.77 -14.54 -2.90
N GLU A 106 5.77 -13.47 -3.66
CA GLU A 106 5.89 -12.13 -3.11
C GLU A 106 4.69 -11.82 -2.20
N GLU A 107 4.93 -11.09 -1.13
CA GLU A 107 3.88 -10.65 -0.23
C GLU A 107 3.15 -9.44 -0.86
N PRO A 108 1.82 -9.51 -1.05
CA PRO A 108 1.07 -8.42 -1.64
C PRO A 108 0.91 -7.25 -0.64
N ILE A 109 0.88 -6.03 -1.16
CA ILE A 109 0.39 -4.88 -0.39
C ILE A 109 -1.13 -4.88 -0.47
N VAL A 110 -1.81 -4.96 0.66
CA VAL A 110 -3.28 -5.03 0.75
C VAL A 110 -3.87 -3.68 1.11
N ILE A 111 -4.78 -3.19 0.29
CA ILE A 111 -5.47 -1.91 0.50
C ILE A 111 -6.78 -2.14 1.24
N ASN A 112 -6.95 -1.50 2.40
CA ASN A 112 -8.19 -1.49 3.16
C ASN A 112 -9.20 -0.46 2.61
N SER A 113 -8.69 0.70 2.16
CA SER A 113 -9.49 1.81 1.64
C SER A 113 -8.63 2.69 0.74
N GLY A 114 -9.13 3.06 -0.42
CA GLY A 114 -8.51 4.05 -1.31
C GLY A 114 -9.47 5.23 -1.53
N TYR A 115 -9.98 5.43 -2.74
CA TYR A 115 -10.96 6.48 -3.01
C TYR A 115 -12.24 6.30 -2.20
N ARG A 116 -12.77 7.41 -1.69
CA ARG A 116 -14.08 7.49 -1.03
C ARG A 116 -14.89 8.63 -1.64
N SER A 117 -16.05 8.34 -2.19
CA SER A 117 -17.01 9.38 -2.53
C SER A 117 -17.44 10.16 -1.28
N PRO A 118 -18.02 11.37 -1.43
CA PRO A 118 -18.55 12.12 -0.29
C PRO A 118 -19.55 11.32 0.56
N ALA A 119 -20.39 10.51 -0.09
CA ALA A 119 -21.37 9.66 0.59
C ALA A 119 -20.66 8.54 1.39
N VAL A 120 -19.69 7.85 0.80
CA VAL A 120 -18.88 6.84 1.49
C VAL A 120 -18.10 7.45 2.63
N ASN A 121 -17.43 8.59 2.41
CA ASN A 121 -16.63 9.26 3.43
C ASN A 121 -17.49 9.63 4.65
N LYS A 122 -18.70 10.16 4.43
CA LYS A 122 -19.67 10.45 5.48
C LYS A 122 -20.11 9.19 6.21
N ALA A 123 -20.40 8.12 5.49
CA ALA A 123 -20.89 6.85 6.05
C ALA A 123 -19.85 6.18 6.97
N VAL A 124 -18.54 6.35 6.69
CA VAL A 124 -17.44 5.81 7.51
C VAL A 124 -16.93 6.80 8.57
N GLY A 125 -17.54 7.98 8.71
CA GLY A 125 -17.14 9.00 9.69
C GLY A 125 -15.86 9.76 9.33
N GLY A 126 -15.49 9.79 8.05
CA GLY A 126 -14.30 10.49 7.58
C GLY A 126 -14.45 12.02 7.62
N VAL A 127 -13.34 12.73 7.83
CA VAL A 127 -13.32 14.20 7.83
C VAL A 127 -13.59 14.79 6.45
N ALA A 128 -14.18 16.00 6.40
CA ALA A 128 -14.55 16.66 5.15
C ALA A 128 -13.33 17.02 4.26
N THR A 129 -12.14 17.12 4.84
CA THR A 129 -10.87 17.42 4.14
C THR A 129 -10.01 16.20 3.84
N SER A 130 -10.61 15.00 3.92
CA SER A 130 -9.90 13.74 3.73
C SER A 130 -9.29 13.61 2.33
N ASN A 131 -8.03 13.21 2.24
CA ASN A 131 -7.34 12.91 1.00
C ASN A 131 -7.96 11.74 0.21
N HIS A 132 -8.74 10.88 0.87
CA HIS A 132 -9.51 9.82 0.20
C HIS A 132 -10.58 10.37 -0.75
N LEU A 133 -11.17 11.52 -0.45
CA LEU A 133 -12.18 12.17 -1.30
C LEU A 133 -11.66 12.55 -2.68
N THR A 134 -10.36 12.78 -2.80
CA THR A 134 -9.71 13.17 -4.04
C THR A 134 -8.93 12.04 -4.72
N GLY A 135 -8.98 10.83 -4.17
CA GLY A 135 -8.19 9.70 -4.66
C GLY A 135 -6.69 9.82 -4.37
N CYS A 136 -6.30 10.67 -3.43
CA CYS A 136 -4.90 10.94 -3.09
C CYS A 136 -4.38 10.10 -1.92
N ALA A 137 -5.20 9.24 -1.31
CA ALA A 137 -4.82 8.46 -0.13
C ALA A 137 -5.21 6.99 -0.22
N ALA A 138 -4.44 6.15 0.46
CA ALA A 138 -4.80 4.77 0.77
C ALA A 138 -4.51 4.42 2.22
N ASP A 139 -5.40 3.60 2.80
CA ASP A 139 -5.20 2.92 4.06
C ASP A 139 -4.66 1.51 3.76
N ILE A 140 -3.41 1.26 4.12
CA ILE A 140 -2.66 0.05 3.81
C ILE A 140 -2.71 -0.88 5.02
N ARG A 141 -3.17 -2.13 4.81
CA ARG A 141 -3.20 -3.15 5.86
C ARG A 141 -1.79 -3.53 6.27
N VAL A 142 -1.62 -3.74 7.57
CA VAL A 142 -0.42 -4.33 8.15
C VAL A 142 -0.79 -5.45 9.13
N THR A 143 0.11 -6.40 9.32
CA THR A 143 -0.07 -7.53 10.25
C THR A 143 0.30 -7.17 11.69
N GLY A 144 0.93 -6.01 11.90
CA GLY A 144 1.34 -5.52 13.22
C GLY A 144 2.32 -4.37 13.13
N MET A 145 2.82 -3.95 14.30
CA MET A 145 3.69 -2.77 14.44
C MET A 145 5.00 -2.90 13.64
N GLU A 146 5.57 -4.08 13.58
CA GLU A 146 6.83 -4.30 12.83
C GLU A 146 6.66 -4.01 11.34
N GLN A 147 5.60 -4.54 10.72
CA GLN A 147 5.32 -4.30 9.31
C GLN A 147 4.94 -2.83 9.05
N LEU A 148 4.19 -2.22 9.98
CA LEU A 148 3.85 -0.79 9.94
C LEU A 148 5.10 0.09 9.86
N ILE A 149 6.06 -0.15 10.76
CA ILE A 149 7.32 0.61 10.80
C ILE A 149 8.15 0.37 9.53
N ARG A 150 8.22 -0.89 9.05
CA ARG A 150 8.95 -1.22 7.81
C ARG A 150 8.37 -0.53 6.58
N TYR A 151 7.03 -0.48 6.47
CA TYR A 151 6.36 0.22 5.38
C TYR A 151 6.64 1.72 5.43
N ALA A 152 6.52 2.33 6.62
CA ALA A 152 6.82 3.74 6.82
C ALA A 152 8.26 4.07 6.45
N ALA A 153 9.24 3.27 6.93
CA ALA A 153 10.65 3.47 6.64
C ALA A 153 10.95 3.39 5.12
N ILE A 154 10.36 2.43 4.41
CA ILE A 154 10.54 2.29 2.95
C ILE A 154 10.05 3.52 2.20
N LEU A 155 8.89 4.06 2.58
CA LEU A 155 8.31 5.24 1.92
C LEU A 155 9.11 6.52 2.22
N LEU A 156 9.60 6.67 3.46
CA LEU A 156 10.49 7.76 3.84
C LEU A 156 11.84 7.67 3.12
N ASP A 157 12.49 6.50 3.12
CA ASP A 157 13.72 6.26 2.36
C ASP A 157 13.55 6.63 0.88
N TYR A 158 12.40 6.27 0.29
CA TYR A 158 12.12 6.57 -1.11
C TYR A 158 11.98 8.08 -1.35
N ALA A 159 11.25 8.79 -0.47
CA ALA A 159 11.12 10.24 -0.55
C ALA A 159 12.50 10.93 -0.47
N ASP A 160 13.33 10.53 0.49
CA ASP A 160 14.65 11.12 0.71
C ASP A 160 15.63 10.83 -0.45
N GLU A 161 15.61 9.60 -1.00
CA GLU A 161 16.49 9.20 -2.10
C GLU A 161 16.13 9.86 -3.43
N THR A 162 14.85 10.14 -3.67
CA THR A 162 14.36 10.63 -4.96
C THR A 162 14.01 12.11 -4.98
N GLY A 163 13.81 12.72 -3.81
CA GLY A 163 13.23 14.06 -3.68
C GLY A 163 11.74 14.13 -4.02
N GLU A 164 11.08 12.97 -4.17
CA GLU A 164 9.64 12.90 -4.37
C GLU A 164 8.89 13.31 -3.10
N GLU A 165 7.80 14.06 -3.28
CA GLU A 165 7.03 14.60 -2.17
C GLU A 165 5.76 13.79 -1.88
N PHE A 166 5.45 13.59 -0.60
CA PHE A 166 4.18 13.03 -0.12
C PHE A 166 3.45 14.00 0.82
N ASP A 167 2.13 13.84 0.96
CA ASP A 167 1.33 14.71 1.81
C ASP A 167 1.27 14.22 3.26
N GLU A 168 0.86 12.97 3.46
CA GLU A 168 0.70 12.37 4.79
C GLU A 168 1.22 10.93 4.81
N LEU A 169 1.94 10.60 5.86
CA LEU A 169 2.31 9.25 6.27
C LEU A 169 1.91 9.11 7.74
N LEU A 170 0.75 8.47 7.98
CA LEU A 170 0.19 8.35 9.31
C LEU A 170 0.22 6.89 9.75
N LEU A 171 0.88 6.64 10.87
CA LEU A 171 0.86 5.35 11.54
C LEU A 171 -0.36 5.34 12.46
N GLU A 172 -1.40 4.59 12.10
CA GLU A 172 -2.68 4.65 12.77
C GLU A 172 -2.97 3.37 13.57
N LYS A 173 -3.62 3.55 14.73
CA LYS A 173 -4.07 2.47 15.60
C LYS A 173 -5.48 2.77 16.08
N ASN A 174 -6.40 1.79 15.97
CA ASN A 174 -7.73 1.93 16.55
C ASN A 174 -7.80 1.41 18.00
N ARG A 175 -8.95 1.65 18.64
CA ARG A 175 -9.21 1.22 20.02
C ARG A 175 -9.15 -0.29 20.22
N SER A 176 -9.38 -1.10 19.18
CA SER A 176 -9.26 -2.56 19.24
C SER A 176 -7.83 -3.07 19.05
N GLY A 177 -6.85 -2.18 18.86
CA GLY A 177 -5.45 -2.52 18.71
C GLY A 177 -5.01 -2.84 17.28
N ALA A 178 -5.89 -2.73 16.28
CA ALA A 178 -5.52 -2.91 14.89
C ALA A 178 -4.75 -1.70 14.37
N PHE A 179 -3.71 -1.99 13.57
CA PHE A 179 -2.85 -0.99 12.94
C PHE A 179 -3.08 -0.94 11.43
N TRP A 180 -2.87 0.23 10.84
CA TRP A 180 -2.73 0.41 9.40
C TRP A 180 -1.84 1.62 9.11
N LEU A 181 -1.34 1.68 7.89
CA LEU A 181 -0.61 2.85 7.41
C LEU A 181 -1.51 3.66 6.50
N HIS A 182 -1.83 4.90 6.89
CA HIS A 182 -2.43 5.86 5.98
C HIS A 182 -1.32 6.58 5.23
N PHE A 183 -1.36 6.52 3.90
CA PHE A 183 -0.41 7.20 3.04
C PHE A 183 -1.13 8.05 1.99
N ALA A 184 -0.69 9.30 1.84
CA ALA A 184 -1.29 10.23 0.90
C ALA A 184 -0.25 10.97 0.08
N VAL A 185 -0.50 11.11 -1.23
CA VAL A 185 0.29 11.91 -2.15
C VAL A 185 -0.60 12.73 -3.07
N LYS A 186 -0.42 14.05 -3.07
CA LYS A 186 -1.17 15.00 -3.88
C LYS A 186 -0.40 15.40 -5.14
N PRO A 187 -1.07 15.92 -6.18
CA PRO A 187 -0.39 16.44 -7.37
C PRO A 187 0.49 17.66 -7.07
N LYS A 188 0.20 18.39 -5.99
CA LYS A 188 0.96 19.56 -5.51
C LYS A 188 0.60 19.92 -4.07
N GLY A 189 1.48 20.64 -3.39
CA GLY A 189 1.26 21.14 -2.03
C GLY A 189 1.26 20.00 -1.01
N ASN A 190 2.18 19.06 -1.15
CA ASN A 190 2.45 18.00 -0.20
C ASN A 190 3.10 18.59 1.06
N ARG A 191 2.74 18.06 2.24
CA ARG A 191 3.11 18.65 3.54
C ARG A 191 4.21 17.88 4.26
N HIS A 192 4.61 16.72 3.77
CA HIS A 192 5.56 15.80 4.43
C HIS A 192 5.18 15.49 5.88
N LYS A 193 3.88 15.35 6.15
CA LYS A 193 3.37 15.14 7.50
C LYS A 193 3.53 13.69 7.93
N VAL A 194 4.30 13.44 8.98
CA VAL A 194 4.50 12.11 9.56
C VAL A 194 3.99 12.13 11.01
N LEU A 195 3.02 11.28 11.34
CA LEU A 195 2.44 11.21 12.69
C LEU A 195 2.10 9.76 13.07
N PHE A 196 2.08 9.50 14.39
CA PHE A 196 1.38 8.37 14.98
C PHE A 196 0.05 8.85 15.56
N ILE A 197 -1.05 8.20 15.19
CA ILE A 197 -2.41 8.59 15.58
C ILE A 197 -3.14 7.40 16.20
N SER A 198 -3.78 7.64 17.34
CA SER A 198 -4.73 6.71 17.95
C SER A 198 -6.15 7.22 17.69
N VAL A 199 -6.98 6.43 17.01
CA VAL A 199 -8.35 6.76 16.60
C VAL A 199 -9.37 5.85 17.28
#